data_3c29c9f01305576b3ec443bcc68c82f3
#
_entry.id   3c29c9f01305576b3ec443bcc68c82f3
#
_cell.length_a   1.000
_cell.length_b   1.000
_cell.length_c   1.000
_cell.angle_alpha   90.00
_cell.angle_beta   90.00
_cell.angle_gamma   90.00
#
_symmetry.space_group_name_H-M   'P 1'
#
loop_
_entity.id
_entity.type
_entity.pdbx_description
1 polymer ?
#
loop_
_entity_poly.entity_id
_entity_poly.type
_entity_poly.pdbx_seq_one_letter_code
_entity_poly.pdbx_strand_id
1 'polypeptide(L)'
;LSTDATPTILLCYDGSEHATHAISVTAALFPGATVKVLHVWEPVEHIIARYAVLAPYLGGELIPAADAGAEEQSDSLADEGAKLAKQAGLIATAHSAKLSTTVWEAVVAASTSLGAQLIVTGTRSLSGVHELVVGTLSHSLLQHSELPLLAIPAPLPD
;
A
#
# COMPACT_ATOMS: atom_id res chain seq x y z
N LEU A 1 -8.90 10.26 -20.75
CA LEU A 1 -9.31 8.90 -20.38
C LEU A 1 -10.16 8.35 -21.53
N SER A 2 -9.67 7.30 -22.21
CA SER A 2 -10.49 6.55 -23.17
C SER A 2 -11.62 5.87 -22.40
N THR A 3 -12.85 6.11 -22.81
CA THR A 3 -14.08 5.68 -22.13
C THR A 3 -14.32 4.16 -22.14
N ASP A 4 -13.50 3.38 -22.84
CA ASP A 4 -13.69 1.93 -23.01
C ASP A 4 -12.61 1.06 -22.34
N ALA A 5 -11.59 1.64 -21.70
CA ALA A 5 -10.52 0.88 -21.05
C ALA A 5 -10.63 0.98 -19.53
N THR A 6 -10.76 -0.17 -18.86
CA THR A 6 -10.65 -0.27 -17.41
C THR A 6 -9.30 0.26 -16.94
N PRO A 7 -9.23 1.17 -15.95
CA PRO A 7 -7.98 1.80 -15.56
C PRO A 7 -7.01 0.78 -14.95
N THR A 8 -5.70 1.02 -15.11
CA THR A 8 -4.68 0.34 -14.30
C THR A 8 -4.67 0.97 -12.91
N ILE A 9 -4.89 0.15 -11.90
CA ILE A 9 -5.07 0.57 -10.51
C ILE A 9 -3.82 0.21 -9.70
N LEU A 10 -3.28 1.15 -8.92
CA LEU A 10 -2.34 0.86 -7.84
C LEU A 10 -3.11 0.71 -6.55
N LEU A 11 -3.08 -0.47 -5.94
CA LEU A 11 -3.76 -0.77 -4.68
C LEU A 11 -2.71 -0.96 -3.58
N CYS A 12 -2.77 -0.09 -2.56
CA CYS A 12 -1.90 -0.19 -1.39
C CYS A 12 -2.38 -1.30 -0.46
N TYR A 13 -1.50 -2.24 -0.13
CA TYR A 13 -1.80 -3.40 0.71
C TYR A 13 -0.78 -3.53 1.84
N ASP A 14 -1.25 -3.67 3.07
CA ASP A 14 -0.43 -3.81 4.28
C ASP A 14 -0.76 -5.06 5.11
N GLY A 15 -1.52 -6.00 4.54
CA GLY A 15 -1.97 -7.22 5.21
C GLY A 15 -3.16 -6.99 6.16
N SER A 16 -3.66 -5.77 6.31
CA SER A 16 -4.77 -5.47 7.21
C SER A 16 -6.13 -5.88 6.61
N GLU A 17 -7.13 -6.07 7.49
CA GLU A 17 -8.52 -6.30 7.07
C GLU A 17 -9.07 -5.14 6.22
N HIS A 18 -8.64 -3.92 6.50
CA HIS A 18 -9.04 -2.74 5.72
C HIS A 18 -8.48 -2.79 4.29
N ALA A 19 -7.23 -3.21 4.12
CA ALA A 19 -6.63 -3.41 2.81
C ALA A 19 -7.29 -4.58 2.06
N THR A 20 -7.62 -5.65 2.75
CA THR A 20 -8.36 -6.79 2.18
C THR A 20 -9.78 -6.37 1.75
N HIS A 21 -10.47 -5.57 2.58
CA HIS A 21 -11.76 -4.99 2.21
C HIS A 21 -11.65 -4.08 0.97
N ALA A 22 -10.58 -3.28 0.89
CA ALA A 22 -10.32 -2.44 -0.27
C ALA A 22 -10.17 -3.25 -1.57
N ILE A 23 -9.57 -4.44 -1.53
CA ILE A 23 -9.52 -5.36 -2.67
C ILE A 23 -10.93 -5.76 -3.11
N SER A 24 -11.77 -6.17 -2.18
CA SER A 24 -13.15 -6.62 -2.46
C SER A 24 -13.99 -5.51 -3.08
N VAL A 25 -13.91 -4.30 -2.54
CA VAL A 25 -14.63 -3.14 -3.08
C VAL A 25 -14.09 -2.75 -4.47
N THR A 26 -12.77 -2.79 -4.65
CA THR A 26 -12.15 -2.51 -5.95
C THR A 26 -12.65 -3.50 -7.01
N ALA A 27 -12.72 -4.78 -6.68
CA ALA A 27 -13.22 -5.82 -7.60
C ALA A 27 -14.70 -5.60 -7.97
N ALA A 28 -15.50 -5.14 -7.01
CA ALA A 28 -16.92 -4.84 -7.24
C ALA A 28 -17.12 -3.61 -8.14
N LEU A 29 -16.30 -2.57 -7.96
CA LEU A 29 -16.40 -1.32 -8.73
C LEU A 29 -15.75 -1.41 -10.11
N PHE A 30 -14.68 -2.19 -10.24
CA PHE A 30 -13.86 -2.31 -11.45
C PHE A 30 -13.63 -3.78 -11.82
N PRO A 31 -14.67 -4.54 -12.15
CA PRO A 31 -14.55 -5.97 -12.44
C PRO A 31 -13.58 -6.21 -13.60
N GLY A 32 -12.63 -7.13 -13.41
CA GLY A 32 -11.61 -7.47 -14.41
C GLY A 32 -10.49 -6.44 -14.60
N ALA A 33 -10.41 -5.41 -13.76
CA ALA A 33 -9.36 -4.38 -13.86
C ALA A 33 -7.96 -4.96 -13.64
N THR A 34 -6.97 -4.31 -14.28
CA THR A 34 -5.55 -4.56 -13.99
C THR A 34 -5.17 -3.83 -12.71
N VAL A 35 -4.70 -4.59 -11.72
CA VAL A 35 -4.33 -4.07 -10.40
C VAL A 35 -2.86 -4.37 -10.10
N LYS A 36 -2.12 -3.34 -9.72
CA LYS A 36 -0.76 -3.41 -9.17
C LYS A 36 -0.90 -3.34 -7.65
N VAL A 37 -0.74 -4.47 -6.96
CA VAL A 37 -0.80 -4.52 -5.50
C VAL A 37 0.55 -4.14 -4.95
N LEU A 38 0.62 -3.05 -4.18
CA LEU A 38 1.85 -2.47 -3.65
C LEU A 38 1.91 -2.60 -2.13
N HIS A 39 2.98 -3.19 -1.64
CA HIS A 39 3.41 -3.05 -0.25
C HIS A 39 4.66 -2.16 -0.17
N VAL A 40 4.70 -1.22 0.79
CA VAL A 40 5.87 -0.36 1.05
C VAL A 40 6.53 -0.81 2.34
N TRP A 41 7.82 -1.14 2.28
CA TRP A 41 8.58 -1.56 3.44
C TRP A 41 9.59 -0.50 3.88
N GLU A 42 9.86 -0.46 5.17
CA GLU A 42 10.76 0.50 5.78
C GLU A 42 12.14 -0.13 6.03
N PRO A 43 13.23 0.50 5.54
CA PRO A 43 14.58 0.03 5.82
C PRO A 43 14.94 0.18 7.31
N VAL A 44 15.73 -0.76 7.80
CA VAL A 44 16.14 -0.83 9.21
C VAL A 44 16.86 0.44 9.65
N GLU A 45 17.62 1.07 8.77
CA GLU A 45 18.29 2.35 9.03
C GLU A 45 17.33 3.47 9.45
N HIS A 46 16.10 3.51 8.89
CA HIS A 46 15.08 4.47 9.27
C HIS A 46 14.50 4.17 10.67
N ILE A 47 14.34 2.88 10.97
CA ILE A 47 13.90 2.43 12.29
C ILE A 47 14.96 2.81 13.34
N ILE A 48 16.24 2.55 13.06
CA ILE A 48 17.37 2.90 13.93
C ILE A 48 17.45 4.42 14.14
N ALA A 49 17.28 5.22 13.06
CA ALA A 49 17.32 6.68 13.17
C ALA A 49 16.21 7.23 14.09
N ARG A 50 15.03 6.62 14.10
CA ARG A 50 13.95 6.99 15.03
C ARG A 50 14.23 6.55 16.48
N TYR A 51 14.94 5.45 16.65
CA TYR A 51 15.29 4.91 17.96
C TYR A 51 16.80 4.98 18.19
N ALA A 52 17.37 6.19 18.18
CA ALA A 52 18.81 6.44 18.28
C ALA A 52 19.50 5.73 19.48
N VAL A 53 18.74 5.35 20.52
CA VAL A 53 19.19 4.56 21.66
C VAL A 53 19.63 3.14 21.25
N LEU A 54 19.12 2.59 20.16
CA LEU A 54 19.44 1.25 19.68
C LEU A 54 20.65 1.20 18.73
N ALA A 55 21.05 2.34 18.17
CA ALA A 55 22.13 2.43 17.19
C ALA A 55 23.48 1.81 17.63
N PRO A 56 23.92 1.92 18.91
CA PRO A 56 25.17 1.31 19.35
C PRO A 56 25.15 -0.22 19.43
N TYR A 57 23.94 -0.82 19.47
CA TYR A 57 23.76 -2.27 19.66
C TYR A 57 23.55 -3.03 18.34
N LEU A 58 23.30 -2.31 17.25
CA LEU A 58 23.08 -2.88 15.92
C LEU A 58 24.38 -2.72 15.12
N GLY A 59 25.23 -3.75 15.13
CA GLY A 59 26.44 -3.79 14.33
C GLY A 59 26.10 -3.64 12.83
N GLY A 60 26.93 -2.88 12.09
CA GLY A 60 26.70 -2.56 10.68
C GLY A 60 26.49 -3.76 9.74
N GLU A 61 26.94 -4.97 10.15
CA GLU A 61 26.74 -6.20 9.38
C GLU A 61 25.31 -6.78 9.48
N LEU A 62 24.55 -6.39 10.51
CA LEU A 62 23.18 -6.87 10.69
C LEU A 62 22.15 -6.08 9.86
N ILE A 63 22.48 -4.86 9.46
CA ILE A 63 21.55 -4.00 8.70
C ILE A 63 21.21 -4.59 7.32
N PRO A 64 22.17 -5.02 6.48
CA PRO A 64 21.84 -5.60 5.18
C PRO A 64 21.01 -6.88 5.26
N ALA A 65 21.26 -7.73 6.26
CA ALA A 65 20.49 -8.94 6.47
C ALA A 65 19.06 -8.65 6.94
N ALA A 66 18.88 -7.64 7.79
CA ALA A 66 17.56 -7.20 8.25
C ALA A 66 16.76 -6.52 7.14
N ASP A 67 17.41 -5.72 6.28
CA ASP A 67 16.78 -5.12 5.10
C ASP A 67 16.34 -6.21 4.09
N ALA A 68 17.18 -7.20 3.81
CA ALA A 68 16.81 -8.32 2.94
C ALA A 68 15.60 -9.11 3.49
N GLY A 69 15.53 -9.32 4.81
CA GLY A 69 14.38 -9.94 5.45
C GLY A 69 13.12 -9.08 5.37
N ALA A 70 13.24 -7.76 5.51
CA ALA A 70 12.12 -6.83 5.38
C ALA A 70 11.59 -6.78 3.94
N GLU A 71 12.47 -6.81 2.95
CA GLU A 71 12.12 -6.89 1.54
C GLU A 71 11.39 -8.18 1.21
N GLU A 72 11.91 -9.33 1.63
CA GLU A 72 11.27 -10.64 1.44
C GLU A 72 9.88 -10.72 2.08
N GLN A 73 9.73 -10.16 3.27
CA GLN A 73 8.43 -10.06 3.93
C GLN A 73 7.48 -9.15 3.15
N SER A 74 7.97 -8.05 2.61
CA SER A 74 7.20 -7.12 1.78
C SER A 74 6.72 -7.79 0.50
N ASP A 75 7.59 -8.52 -0.18
CA ASP A 75 7.24 -9.28 -1.37
C ASP A 75 6.17 -10.33 -1.06
N SER A 76 6.30 -11.03 0.07
CA SER A 76 5.30 -12.00 0.53
C SER A 76 3.93 -11.38 0.79
N LEU A 77 3.88 -10.20 1.42
CA LEU A 77 2.64 -9.46 1.65
C LEU A 77 2.02 -8.97 0.33
N ALA A 78 2.82 -8.44 -0.57
CA ALA A 78 2.34 -8.00 -1.87
C ALA A 78 1.78 -9.20 -2.68
N ASP A 79 2.44 -10.35 -2.62
CA ASP A 79 1.97 -11.60 -3.25
C ASP A 79 0.66 -12.09 -2.64
N GLU A 80 0.51 -12.02 -1.32
CA GLU A 80 -0.75 -12.34 -0.63
C GLU A 80 -1.88 -11.46 -1.14
N GLY A 81 -1.68 -10.14 -1.15
CA GLY A 81 -2.67 -9.19 -1.67
C GLY A 81 -3.00 -9.44 -3.14
N ALA A 82 -2.00 -9.77 -3.98
CA ALA A 82 -2.23 -10.09 -5.38
C ALA A 82 -3.02 -11.39 -5.56
N LYS A 83 -2.81 -12.40 -4.71
CA LYS A 83 -3.62 -13.64 -4.71
C LYS A 83 -5.08 -13.33 -4.34
N LEU A 84 -5.30 -12.54 -3.30
CA LEU A 84 -6.65 -12.11 -2.90
C LEU A 84 -7.35 -11.34 -4.02
N ALA A 85 -6.64 -10.42 -4.67
CA ALA A 85 -7.18 -9.66 -5.80
C ALA A 85 -7.55 -10.55 -6.99
N LYS A 86 -6.73 -11.56 -7.33
CA LYS A 86 -7.04 -12.56 -8.36
C LYS A 86 -8.26 -13.39 -8.00
N GLN A 87 -8.38 -13.82 -6.74
CA GLN A 87 -9.55 -14.57 -6.25
C GLN A 87 -10.83 -13.73 -6.34
N ALA A 88 -10.73 -12.42 -6.17
CA ALA A 88 -11.83 -11.47 -6.34
C ALA A 88 -12.16 -11.15 -7.82
N GLY A 89 -11.43 -11.71 -8.80
CA GLY A 89 -11.67 -11.52 -10.23
C GLY A 89 -10.89 -10.39 -10.89
N LEU A 90 -9.87 -9.85 -10.24
CA LEU A 90 -8.98 -8.83 -10.79
C LEU A 90 -7.77 -9.46 -11.50
N ILE A 91 -7.16 -8.72 -12.44
CA ILE A 91 -5.89 -9.08 -13.07
C ILE A 91 -4.77 -8.45 -12.25
N ALA A 92 -4.22 -9.17 -11.27
CA ALA A 92 -3.32 -8.59 -10.27
C ALA A 92 -1.87 -9.06 -10.41
N THR A 93 -0.95 -8.13 -10.13
CA THR A 93 0.49 -8.40 -9.96
C THR A 93 0.98 -7.78 -8.64
N ALA A 94 1.92 -8.47 -7.98
CA ALA A 94 2.53 -8.02 -6.75
C ALA A 94 3.72 -7.11 -7.01
N HIS A 95 3.88 -6.09 -6.18
CA HIS A 95 4.99 -5.16 -6.19
C HIS A 95 5.35 -4.75 -4.77
N SER A 96 6.64 -4.62 -4.49
CA SER A 96 7.14 -4.03 -3.26
C SER A 96 7.95 -2.76 -3.56
N ALA A 97 7.97 -1.83 -2.62
CA ALA A 97 8.77 -0.62 -2.73
C ALA A 97 9.46 -0.31 -1.39
N LYS A 98 10.74 0.05 -1.48
CA LYS A 98 11.52 0.53 -0.35
C LYS A 98 11.12 1.98 -0.03
N LEU A 99 10.87 2.25 1.25
CA LEU A 99 10.67 3.60 1.74
C LEU A 99 11.98 4.39 1.65
N SER A 100 11.96 5.51 0.93
CA SER A 100 13.10 6.44 0.89
C SER A 100 12.97 7.57 1.91
N THR A 101 11.82 8.23 1.96
CA THR A 101 11.52 9.35 2.86
C THR A 101 10.15 9.15 3.52
N THR A 102 9.09 9.09 2.74
CA THR A 102 7.72 8.90 3.21
C THR A 102 6.99 7.82 2.42
N VAL A 103 5.96 7.23 3.03
CA VAL A 103 5.16 6.18 2.37
C VAL A 103 4.45 6.75 1.14
N TRP A 104 3.90 7.97 1.22
CA TRP A 104 3.18 8.56 0.10
C TRP A 104 4.10 8.83 -1.10
N GLU A 105 5.35 9.25 -0.88
CA GLU A 105 6.34 9.42 -1.97
C GLU A 105 6.66 8.09 -2.66
N ALA A 106 6.83 7.01 -1.89
CA ALA A 106 7.04 5.68 -2.44
C ALA A 106 5.83 5.22 -3.29
N VAL A 107 4.61 5.49 -2.81
CA VAL A 107 3.37 5.17 -3.54
C VAL A 107 3.26 5.98 -4.83
N VAL A 108 3.52 7.30 -4.80
CA VAL A 108 3.49 8.15 -5.99
C VAL A 108 4.54 7.72 -7.01
N ALA A 109 5.78 7.44 -6.57
CA ALA A 109 6.84 6.95 -7.46
C ALA A 109 6.46 5.61 -8.09
N ALA A 110 5.92 4.66 -7.32
CA ALA A 110 5.45 3.37 -7.82
C ALA A 110 4.28 3.55 -8.81
N SER A 111 3.33 4.45 -8.53
CA SER A 111 2.20 4.70 -9.42
C SER A 111 2.64 5.17 -10.80
N THR A 112 3.64 6.04 -10.85
CA THR A 112 4.23 6.54 -12.10
C THR A 112 4.97 5.42 -12.84
N SER A 113 5.85 4.68 -12.14
CA SER A 113 6.66 3.63 -12.77
C SER A 113 5.83 2.44 -13.28
N LEU A 114 4.71 2.15 -12.64
CA LEU A 114 3.81 1.05 -12.99
C LEU A 114 2.68 1.48 -13.95
N GLY A 115 2.64 2.74 -14.34
CA GLY A 115 1.64 3.27 -15.27
C GLY A 115 0.22 3.25 -14.70
N ALA A 116 0.08 3.43 -13.38
CA ALA A 116 -1.22 3.50 -12.74
C ALA A 116 -1.98 4.77 -13.13
N GLN A 117 -3.30 4.68 -13.16
CA GLN A 117 -4.23 5.77 -13.49
C GLN A 117 -5.15 6.10 -12.30
N LEU A 118 -5.15 5.25 -11.30
CA LEU A 118 -5.93 5.38 -10.07
C LEU A 118 -5.15 4.77 -8.92
N ILE A 119 -5.13 5.43 -7.77
CA ILE A 119 -4.60 4.89 -6.52
C ILE A 119 -5.78 4.48 -5.63
N VAL A 120 -5.71 3.29 -5.04
CA VAL A 120 -6.70 2.79 -4.08
C VAL A 120 -6.02 2.51 -2.75
N THR A 121 -6.63 3.02 -1.67
CA THR A 121 -6.19 2.75 -0.29
C THR A 121 -7.38 2.38 0.58
N GLY A 122 -7.20 1.44 1.50
CA GLY A 122 -8.09 1.27 2.64
C GLY A 122 -7.85 2.39 3.67
N THR A 123 -8.90 2.86 4.33
CA THR A 123 -8.76 3.78 5.46
C THR A 123 -8.93 3.03 6.76
N ARG A 124 -8.05 3.28 7.74
CA ARG A 124 -8.22 2.73 9.09
C ARG A 124 -9.28 3.54 9.82
N SER A 125 -10.32 2.89 10.34
CA SER A 125 -11.18 3.47 11.35
C SER A 125 -10.46 3.33 12.70
N LEU A 126 -10.23 4.42 13.41
CA LEU A 126 -9.87 4.33 14.83
C LEU A 126 -11.10 3.76 15.55
N SER A 127 -10.95 2.57 16.13
CA SER A 127 -12.01 1.87 16.83
C SER A 127 -12.70 2.79 17.84
N GLY A 128 -13.99 3.04 17.66
CA GLY A 128 -14.84 3.74 18.61
C GLY A 128 -15.12 5.21 18.36
N VAL A 129 -14.59 5.83 17.34
CA VAL A 129 -14.93 7.21 16.95
C VAL A 129 -15.59 7.17 15.57
N HIS A 130 -16.84 7.63 15.49
CA HIS A 130 -17.62 7.73 14.25
C HIS A 130 -17.10 8.79 13.27
N GLU A 131 -15.93 9.37 13.52
CA GLU A 131 -15.29 10.28 12.59
C GLU A 131 -14.45 9.49 11.60
N LEU A 132 -14.71 9.69 10.32
CA LEU A 132 -13.90 9.21 9.21
C LEU A 132 -12.53 9.89 9.31
N VAL A 133 -11.60 9.28 10.05
CA VAL A 133 -10.22 9.72 10.04
C VAL A 133 -9.62 9.21 8.73
N VAL A 134 -9.55 10.08 7.74
CA VAL A 134 -8.76 9.84 6.54
C VAL A 134 -7.35 9.52 7.02
N GLY A 135 -6.88 8.29 6.81
CA GLY A 135 -5.56 7.85 7.28
C GLY A 135 -4.45 8.77 6.76
N THR A 136 -3.35 8.86 7.49
CA THR A 136 -2.21 9.75 7.15
C THR A 136 -1.76 9.58 5.70
N LEU A 137 -1.74 8.35 5.18
CA LEU A 137 -1.38 8.05 3.80
C LEU A 137 -2.40 8.66 2.82
N SER A 138 -3.70 8.40 3.01
CA SER A 138 -4.75 8.92 2.12
C SER A 138 -4.77 10.45 2.11
N HIS A 139 -4.57 11.09 3.27
CA HIS A 139 -4.47 12.54 3.38
C HIS A 139 -3.28 13.10 2.59
N SER A 140 -2.10 12.50 2.76
CA SER A 140 -0.90 12.93 2.04
C SER A 140 -1.02 12.70 0.53
N LEU A 141 -1.62 11.58 0.10
CA LEU A 141 -1.86 11.31 -1.31
C LEU A 141 -2.83 12.32 -1.93
N LEU A 142 -3.88 12.73 -1.22
CA LEU A 142 -4.81 13.78 -1.68
C LEU A 142 -4.12 15.12 -1.90
N GLN A 143 -3.08 15.43 -1.13
CA GLN A 143 -2.35 16.69 -1.23
C GLN A 143 -1.25 16.68 -2.30
N HIS A 144 -0.67 15.51 -2.60
CA HIS A 144 0.59 15.41 -3.34
C HIS A 144 0.51 14.53 -4.60
N SER A 145 -0.54 13.72 -4.77
CA SER A 145 -0.72 12.90 -5.97
C SER A 145 -1.44 13.66 -7.07
N GLU A 146 -0.96 13.53 -8.30
CA GLU A 146 -1.68 14.00 -9.49
C GLU A 146 -2.73 12.99 -9.99
N LEU A 147 -2.70 11.74 -9.47
CA LEU A 147 -3.66 10.71 -9.82
C LEU A 147 -4.90 10.78 -8.95
N PRO A 148 -6.07 10.41 -9.50
CA PRO A 148 -7.26 10.16 -8.71
C PRO A 148 -6.98 9.18 -7.57
N LEU A 149 -7.58 9.44 -6.40
CA LEU A 149 -7.48 8.58 -5.22
C LEU A 149 -8.87 8.06 -4.84
N LEU A 150 -8.98 6.76 -4.67
CA LEU A 150 -10.13 6.10 -4.07
C LEU A 150 -9.76 5.61 -2.67
N ALA A 151 -10.23 6.32 -1.66
CA ALA A 151 -10.08 5.93 -0.26
C ALA A 151 -11.30 5.12 0.18
N ILE A 152 -11.11 3.85 0.51
CA ILE A 152 -12.18 2.92 0.86
C ILE A 152 -12.27 2.86 2.39
N PRO A 153 -13.40 3.28 2.98
CA PRO A 153 -13.60 3.23 4.42
C PRO A 153 -13.66 1.79 4.92
N ALA A 154 -13.31 1.60 6.20
CA ALA A 154 -13.52 0.33 6.86
C ALA A 154 -15.00 -0.10 6.78
N PRO A 155 -15.28 -1.41 6.70
CA PRO A 155 -16.64 -1.89 6.80
C PRO A 155 -17.26 -1.44 8.13
N LEU A 156 -18.54 -1.04 8.08
CA LEU A 156 -19.26 -0.70 9.32
C LEU A 156 -19.39 -1.98 10.16
N PRO A 157 -19.22 -1.86 11.49
CA PRO A 157 -19.53 -3.00 12.36
C PRO A 157 -21.00 -3.34 12.26
N ASP A 158 -21.30 -4.64 12.25
CA ASP A 158 -22.65 -5.18 12.30
C ASP A 158 -23.40 -4.79 13.58
#